data_9d60b89cf6434ff20a90ee0d60fbf456
#
_entry.id   9d60b89cf6434ff20a90ee0d60fbf456
#
_cell.length_a   1.000
_cell.length_b   1.000
_cell.length_c   1.000
_cell.angle_alpha   90.00
_cell.angle_beta   90.00
_cell.angle_gamma   90.00
#
_symmetry.space_group_name_H-M   'P 1'
#
loop_
_entity.id
_entity.type
_entity.pdbx_description
1 polymer ?
#
loop_
_entity_poly.entity_id
_entity_poly.type
_entity_poly.pdbx_seq_one_letter_code
_entity_poly.pdbx_strand_id
1 'polypeptide(L)'
;METQSKHITYADAGVDVDEGARAVDAIKAAVKETNRPEVIGGLGGFGSCFSMKGFKDMEDPVLVSGTDGVGTKLAIAQLLDRHETVGEDLVAMCVDDVVPIGAEPLFFLDYVAIGKLRAEHVAKIVKGIANGCKKSGCALVGGEMAEHPGVMNPDDYDLAGFVVGVVDRPKMIGPHLVHEGDVILGLPSSGIHSNGYSLVRKVAIEGKTVEELETPLPELGGESLADAVMRPTTIYAGGLVAALKAGAPIHAMAHITGGGITENLNRALPSNVDAVVDRGGADGPAWDVPPIIDYCVKAAGLTPDEAYKTFNMGVGMSIICDPNDVDEVCEDLVAQGFAPFVMGECVKGEGKVTYR
;
A
#
# COMPACT_ATOMS: atom_id res chain seq x y z
N MET A 1 50.72 -3.28 37.08
CA MET A 1 49.25 -3.31 36.95
C MET A 1 48.97 -3.66 35.51
N GLU A 2 48.69 -4.93 35.25
CA GLU A 2 48.24 -5.37 33.90
C GLU A 2 46.79 -4.85 33.75
N THR A 3 46.62 -3.93 32.80
CA THR A 3 45.29 -3.55 32.35
C THR A 3 44.73 -4.75 31.56
N GLN A 4 43.89 -5.58 32.26
CA GLN A 4 43.07 -6.55 31.56
C GLN A 4 42.30 -5.81 30.46
N SER A 5 42.58 -6.07 29.20
CA SER A 5 41.81 -5.57 28.09
C SER A 5 40.39 -6.13 28.26
N LYS A 6 39.42 -5.28 28.47
CA LYS A 6 38.00 -5.67 28.59
C LYS A 6 37.62 -6.31 27.25
N HIS A 7 37.32 -7.58 27.26
CA HIS A 7 36.82 -8.27 26.04
C HIS A 7 35.45 -7.65 25.74
N ILE A 8 35.35 -7.00 24.59
CA ILE A 8 34.10 -6.39 24.10
C ILE A 8 33.57 -7.31 23.00
N THR A 9 32.36 -7.79 23.15
CA THR A 9 31.66 -8.62 22.17
C THR A 9 30.86 -7.77 21.19
N TYR A 10 30.36 -8.39 20.13
CA TYR A 10 29.49 -7.71 19.16
C TYR A 10 28.12 -7.34 19.80
N ALA A 11 27.63 -8.15 20.71
CA ALA A 11 26.45 -7.85 21.53
C ALA A 11 26.66 -6.63 22.45
N ASP A 12 27.87 -6.47 23.02
CA ASP A 12 28.21 -5.27 23.79
C ASP A 12 28.25 -3.99 22.93
N ALA A 13 28.42 -4.13 21.62
CA ALA A 13 28.32 -3.05 20.64
C ALA A 13 26.90 -2.81 20.14
N GLY A 14 25.91 -3.57 20.62
CA GLY A 14 24.48 -3.37 20.36
C GLY A 14 23.90 -4.26 19.27
N VAL A 15 24.63 -5.28 18.77
CA VAL A 15 24.14 -6.21 17.74
C VAL A 15 24.09 -7.63 18.27
N ASP A 16 22.88 -8.21 18.38
CA ASP A 16 22.65 -9.56 18.88
C ASP A 16 22.38 -10.56 17.74
N VAL A 17 23.42 -11.29 17.33
CA VAL A 17 23.36 -12.27 16.23
C VAL A 17 22.43 -13.43 16.56
N ASP A 18 22.33 -13.86 17.82
CA ASP A 18 21.48 -14.95 18.25
C ASP A 18 20.00 -14.54 18.22
N GLU A 19 19.70 -13.29 18.56
CA GLU A 19 18.35 -12.73 18.42
C GLU A 19 17.94 -12.63 16.94
N GLY A 20 18.87 -12.23 16.06
CA GLY A 20 18.66 -12.25 14.63
C GLY A 20 18.31 -13.65 14.10
N ALA A 21 19.02 -14.68 14.52
CA ALA A 21 18.71 -16.07 14.16
C ALA A 21 17.33 -16.51 14.66
N ARG A 22 16.93 -16.12 15.87
CA ARG A 22 15.59 -16.38 16.42
C ARG A 22 14.50 -15.67 15.62
N ALA A 23 14.74 -14.43 15.22
CA ALA A 23 13.79 -13.68 14.39
C ALA A 23 13.57 -14.39 13.05
N VAL A 24 14.64 -14.80 12.37
CA VAL A 24 14.54 -15.59 11.12
C VAL A 24 13.75 -16.89 11.31
N ASP A 25 13.99 -17.62 12.41
CA ASP A 25 13.25 -18.84 12.69
C ASP A 25 11.76 -18.57 12.93
N ALA A 26 11.41 -17.48 13.61
CA ALA A 26 10.04 -17.12 13.92
C ALA A 26 9.20 -16.76 12.68
N ILE A 27 9.82 -16.25 11.60
CA ILE A 27 9.11 -15.83 10.39
C ILE A 27 9.01 -16.91 9.31
N LYS A 28 9.81 -18.00 9.38
CA LYS A 28 9.91 -19.03 8.33
C LYS A 28 8.55 -19.60 7.89
N ALA A 29 7.66 -19.86 8.85
CA ALA A 29 6.35 -20.43 8.56
C ALA A 29 5.47 -19.45 7.76
N ALA A 30 5.39 -18.19 8.20
CA ALA A 30 4.61 -17.15 7.53
C ALA A 30 5.12 -16.87 6.11
N VAL A 31 6.43 -16.78 5.94
CA VAL A 31 7.06 -16.58 4.61
C VAL A 31 6.75 -17.76 3.69
N LYS A 32 6.86 -19.00 4.19
CA LYS A 32 6.55 -20.21 3.41
C LYS A 32 5.10 -20.24 2.90
N GLU A 33 4.15 -19.68 3.65
CA GLU A 33 2.74 -19.60 3.24
C GLU A 33 2.51 -18.71 2.01
N THR A 34 3.44 -17.82 1.68
CA THR A 34 3.36 -16.95 0.50
C THR A 34 3.93 -17.59 -0.75
N ASN A 35 4.55 -18.79 -0.65
CA ASN A 35 5.27 -19.41 -1.76
C ASN A 35 4.35 -19.68 -2.95
N ARG A 36 4.87 -19.31 -4.12
CA ARG A 36 4.30 -19.64 -5.43
C ARG A 36 5.09 -20.82 -6.04
N PRO A 37 4.51 -21.55 -7.02
CA PRO A 37 5.22 -22.63 -7.72
C PRO A 37 6.53 -22.21 -8.39
N GLU A 38 6.65 -20.93 -8.74
CA GLU A 38 7.83 -20.34 -9.40
C GLU A 38 9.01 -20.09 -8.44
N VAL A 39 8.77 -20.07 -7.12
CA VAL A 39 9.84 -19.85 -6.13
C VAL A 39 10.78 -21.05 -6.08
N ILE A 40 12.08 -20.80 -6.26
CA ILE A 40 13.12 -21.85 -6.22
C ILE A 40 13.97 -21.64 -4.97
N GLY A 41 14.03 -22.65 -4.11
CA GLY A 41 14.78 -22.59 -2.85
C GLY A 41 13.94 -22.13 -1.68
N GLY A 42 14.58 -21.44 -0.71
CA GLY A 42 13.94 -20.95 0.52
C GLY A 42 14.78 -19.88 1.18
N LEU A 43 14.35 -19.39 2.35
CA LEU A 43 15.07 -18.39 3.14
C LEU A 43 16.48 -18.86 3.54
N GLY A 44 17.45 -17.96 3.56
CA GLY A 44 18.81 -18.17 4.06
C GLY A 44 19.88 -18.31 2.97
N GLY A 45 19.52 -18.17 1.69
CA GLY A 45 20.50 -18.00 0.59
C GLY A 45 20.96 -16.55 0.45
N PHE A 46 22.04 -16.32 -0.32
CA PHE A 46 22.49 -14.96 -0.65
C PHE A 46 21.51 -14.20 -1.55
N GLY A 47 20.66 -14.89 -2.29
CA GLY A 47 19.65 -14.33 -3.15
C GLY A 47 18.51 -15.30 -3.37
N SER A 48 17.37 -14.76 -3.78
CA SER A 48 16.16 -15.54 -4.06
C SER A 48 16.04 -15.77 -5.56
N CYS A 49 15.61 -16.99 -5.93
CA CYS A 49 15.41 -17.37 -7.33
C CYS A 49 13.93 -17.55 -7.63
N PHE A 50 13.50 -17.01 -8.78
CA PHE A 50 12.12 -17.10 -9.26
C PHE A 50 12.11 -17.59 -10.72
N SER A 51 11.36 -18.66 -11.00
CA SER A 51 11.32 -19.27 -12.33
C SER A 51 10.39 -18.50 -13.25
N MET A 52 10.89 -18.08 -14.41
CA MET A 52 10.09 -17.47 -15.46
C MET A 52 9.40 -18.48 -16.40
N LYS A 53 9.50 -19.79 -16.09
CA LYS A 53 8.93 -20.86 -16.94
C LYS A 53 7.41 -20.74 -17.12
N GLY A 54 6.69 -20.25 -16.12
CA GLY A 54 5.24 -20.02 -16.17
C GLY A 54 4.82 -18.92 -17.15
N PHE A 55 5.75 -18.05 -17.55
CA PHE A 55 5.51 -16.86 -18.38
C PHE A 55 6.09 -16.97 -19.80
N LYS A 56 6.50 -18.17 -20.21
CA LYS A 56 7.14 -18.46 -21.50
C LYS A 56 6.23 -18.21 -22.72
N ASP A 57 4.91 -18.18 -22.51
CA ASP A 57 3.93 -17.99 -23.57
C ASP A 57 3.55 -16.50 -23.77
N MET A 58 4.17 -15.57 -22.99
CA MET A 58 4.12 -14.14 -23.24
C MET A 58 4.89 -13.80 -24.52
N GLU A 59 4.34 -12.87 -25.31
CA GLU A 59 4.98 -12.41 -26.54
C GLU A 59 6.23 -11.57 -26.24
N ASP A 60 6.12 -10.63 -25.30
CA ASP A 60 7.22 -9.76 -24.87
C ASP A 60 7.08 -9.48 -23.35
N PRO A 61 7.60 -10.36 -22.49
CA PRO A 61 7.47 -10.20 -21.04
C PRO A 61 8.29 -9.00 -20.53
N VAL A 62 7.60 -8.02 -19.95
CA VAL A 62 8.17 -6.81 -19.36
C VAL A 62 8.14 -6.95 -17.84
N LEU A 63 9.29 -6.79 -17.17
CA LEU A 63 9.34 -6.68 -15.72
C LEU A 63 8.97 -5.27 -15.27
N VAL A 64 8.11 -5.18 -14.27
CA VAL A 64 7.70 -3.94 -13.60
C VAL A 64 8.14 -4.03 -12.16
N SER A 65 8.79 -2.99 -11.64
CA SER A 65 9.24 -2.96 -10.25
C SER A 65 8.79 -1.68 -9.55
N GLY A 66 8.51 -1.81 -8.26
CA GLY A 66 8.17 -0.69 -7.37
C GLY A 66 8.88 -0.85 -6.03
N THR A 67 9.06 0.26 -5.34
CA THR A 67 9.57 0.32 -3.97
C THR A 67 8.87 1.43 -3.23
N ASP A 68 8.48 1.15 -2.00
CA ASP A 68 7.84 2.13 -1.12
C ASP A 68 8.09 1.76 0.36
N GLY A 69 7.67 2.65 1.25
CA GLY A 69 7.64 2.47 2.70
C GLY A 69 6.24 2.64 3.25
N VAL A 70 6.12 2.57 4.58
CA VAL A 70 4.85 2.85 5.30
C VAL A 70 4.75 4.32 5.70
N GLY A 71 5.88 4.96 5.91
CA GLY A 71 5.94 6.35 6.33
C GLY A 71 5.55 6.56 7.80
N THR A 72 5.04 7.75 8.13
CA THR A 72 4.86 8.19 9.52
C THR A 72 3.71 7.52 10.27
N LYS A 73 2.93 6.63 9.64
CA LYS A 73 2.00 5.71 10.32
C LYS A 73 2.74 4.81 11.32
N LEU A 74 4.01 4.47 11.05
CA LEU A 74 4.85 3.68 11.96
C LEU A 74 4.98 4.30 13.35
N ALA A 75 5.03 5.63 13.46
CA ALA A 75 5.08 6.29 14.75
C ALA A 75 3.80 6.09 15.59
N ILE A 76 2.65 5.90 14.94
CA ILE A 76 1.38 5.57 15.62
C ILE A 76 1.39 4.10 16.02
N ALA A 77 1.89 3.22 15.14
CA ALA A 77 2.06 1.79 15.45
C ALA A 77 2.95 1.57 16.70
N GLN A 78 4.05 2.33 16.79
CA GLN A 78 4.94 2.32 17.94
C GLN A 78 4.24 2.84 19.22
N LEU A 79 3.51 3.96 19.12
CA LEU A 79 2.77 4.53 20.24
C LEU A 79 1.73 3.56 20.82
N LEU A 80 1.05 2.81 19.93
CA LEU A 80 -0.04 1.90 20.29
C LEU A 80 0.41 0.44 20.49
N ASP A 81 1.68 0.11 20.29
CA ASP A 81 2.22 -1.28 20.23
C ASP A 81 1.43 -2.20 19.28
N ARG A 82 1.04 -1.67 18.12
CA ARG A 82 0.25 -2.38 17.07
C ARG A 82 1.04 -2.49 15.78
N HIS A 83 1.70 -3.62 15.56
CA HIS A 83 2.71 -3.80 14.50
C HIS A 83 2.29 -4.73 13.35
N GLU A 84 1.21 -5.52 13.52
CA GLU A 84 0.82 -6.50 12.50
C GLU A 84 0.32 -5.86 11.19
N THR A 85 -0.45 -4.76 11.29
CA THR A 85 -1.10 -4.14 10.12
C THR A 85 -0.14 -3.36 9.24
N VAL A 86 0.94 -2.81 9.80
CA VAL A 86 1.89 -1.99 9.02
C VAL A 86 2.66 -2.80 7.98
N GLY A 87 2.81 -4.12 8.18
CA GLY A 87 3.35 -5.02 7.18
C GLY A 87 2.42 -5.17 5.96
N GLU A 88 1.10 -5.20 6.19
CA GLU A 88 0.11 -5.18 5.09
C GLU A 88 0.13 -3.84 4.36
N ASP A 89 0.25 -2.72 5.09
CA ASP A 89 0.41 -1.39 4.51
C ASP A 89 1.62 -1.33 3.57
N LEU A 90 2.77 -1.86 4.00
CA LEU A 90 3.99 -1.90 3.19
C LEU A 90 3.78 -2.62 1.86
N VAL A 91 3.15 -3.80 1.91
CA VAL A 91 2.90 -4.58 0.70
C VAL A 91 1.92 -3.85 -0.23
N ALA A 92 0.81 -3.31 0.33
CA ALA A 92 -0.17 -2.57 -0.44
C ALA A 92 0.46 -1.42 -1.23
N MET A 93 1.28 -0.58 -0.57
CA MET A 93 1.94 0.56 -1.21
C MET A 93 2.80 0.14 -2.40
N CYS A 94 3.45 -1.03 -2.31
CA CYS A 94 4.32 -1.52 -3.39
C CYS A 94 3.54 -2.23 -4.52
N VAL A 95 2.65 -3.18 -4.17
CA VAL A 95 2.00 -4.04 -5.19
C VAL A 95 0.93 -3.28 -5.97
N ASP A 96 0.25 -2.33 -5.32
CA ASP A 96 -0.77 -1.52 -5.97
C ASP A 96 -0.18 -0.41 -6.86
N ASP A 97 1.15 -0.21 -6.84
CA ASP A 97 1.87 0.66 -7.77
C ASP A 97 2.29 -0.04 -9.07
N VAL A 98 2.38 -1.37 -9.10
CA VAL A 98 2.74 -2.10 -10.33
C VAL A 98 1.52 -2.56 -11.13
N VAL A 99 0.39 -2.75 -10.47
CA VAL A 99 -0.87 -3.17 -11.10
C VAL A 99 -1.45 -2.13 -12.09
N PRO A 100 -1.30 -0.80 -11.91
CA PRO A 100 -1.81 0.19 -12.86
C PRO A 100 -1.23 0.11 -14.27
N ILE A 101 -0.12 -0.62 -14.45
CA ILE A 101 0.49 -0.91 -15.76
C ILE A 101 -0.06 -2.23 -16.36
N GLY A 102 -0.91 -2.96 -15.61
CA GLY A 102 -1.39 -4.29 -15.96
C GLY A 102 -0.49 -5.42 -15.49
N ALA A 103 0.50 -5.14 -14.62
CA ALA A 103 1.46 -6.13 -14.17
C ALA A 103 0.93 -6.99 -13.01
N GLU A 104 1.20 -8.29 -13.09
CA GLU A 104 1.02 -9.23 -11.98
C GLU A 104 2.21 -9.16 -11.03
N PRO A 105 2.04 -8.83 -9.74
CA PRO A 105 3.11 -8.94 -8.75
C PRO A 105 3.58 -10.40 -8.61
N LEU A 106 4.89 -10.62 -8.72
CA LEU A 106 5.48 -11.97 -8.67
C LEU A 106 6.09 -12.28 -7.32
N PHE A 107 7.01 -11.40 -6.88
CA PHE A 107 7.70 -11.57 -5.62
C PHE A 107 8.00 -10.24 -4.95
N PHE A 108 8.19 -10.33 -3.64
CA PHE A 108 8.41 -9.22 -2.73
C PHE A 108 9.68 -9.44 -1.91
N LEU A 109 10.36 -8.36 -1.61
CA LEU A 109 11.48 -8.30 -0.67
C LEU A 109 11.21 -7.16 0.31
N ASP A 110 11.55 -7.36 1.58
CA ASP A 110 11.44 -6.33 2.61
C ASP A 110 12.80 -5.93 3.17
N TYR A 111 12.89 -4.72 3.69
CA TYR A 111 14.00 -4.25 4.50
C TYR A 111 13.43 -3.70 5.81
N VAL A 112 13.84 -4.29 6.93
CA VAL A 112 13.47 -3.86 8.27
C VAL A 112 14.70 -3.22 8.94
N ALA A 113 14.72 -1.89 8.99
CA ALA A 113 15.68 -1.13 9.78
C ALA A 113 15.12 -0.97 11.20
N ILE A 114 15.87 -1.38 12.22
CA ILE A 114 15.37 -1.37 13.61
C ILE A 114 16.44 -0.91 14.58
N GLY A 115 16.07 -0.12 15.59
CA GLY A 115 17.01 0.36 16.59
C GLY A 115 17.53 -0.75 17.48
N LYS A 116 16.65 -1.65 17.93
CA LYS A 116 16.99 -2.88 18.66
C LYS A 116 16.12 -4.03 18.21
N LEU A 117 16.76 -5.09 17.72
CA LEU A 117 16.07 -6.28 17.26
C LEU A 117 15.46 -7.05 18.44
N ARG A 118 14.18 -7.37 18.31
CA ARG A 118 13.42 -8.29 19.16
C ARG A 118 12.67 -9.24 18.25
N ALA A 119 12.96 -10.53 18.35
CA ALA A 119 12.43 -11.55 17.46
C ALA A 119 10.90 -11.55 17.37
N GLU A 120 10.23 -11.36 18.51
CA GLU A 120 8.75 -11.32 18.56
C GLU A 120 8.18 -10.08 17.85
N HIS A 121 8.86 -8.93 17.96
CA HIS A 121 8.43 -7.70 17.29
C HIS A 121 8.56 -7.82 15.76
N VAL A 122 9.73 -8.26 15.30
CA VAL A 122 9.97 -8.52 13.87
C VAL A 122 9.00 -9.56 13.33
N ALA A 123 8.70 -10.63 14.09
CA ALA A 123 7.74 -11.64 13.68
C ALA A 123 6.33 -11.08 13.45
N LYS A 124 5.87 -10.12 14.27
CA LYS A 124 4.59 -9.42 14.06
C LYS A 124 4.59 -8.65 12.73
N ILE A 125 5.64 -7.86 12.48
CA ILE A 125 5.78 -7.05 11.26
C ILE A 125 5.81 -7.95 10.02
N VAL A 126 6.70 -8.96 10.00
CA VAL A 126 6.86 -9.85 8.84
C VAL A 126 5.61 -10.73 8.62
N LYS A 127 4.88 -11.09 9.67
CA LYS A 127 3.57 -11.75 9.53
C LYS A 127 2.57 -10.85 8.79
N GLY A 128 2.56 -9.54 9.08
CA GLY A 128 1.77 -8.57 8.32
C GLY A 128 2.19 -8.51 6.85
N ILE A 129 3.50 -8.47 6.57
CA ILE A 129 4.03 -8.50 5.20
C ILE A 129 3.59 -9.79 4.48
N ALA A 130 3.74 -10.94 5.12
CA ALA A 130 3.31 -12.21 4.54
C ALA A 130 1.79 -12.26 4.26
N ASN A 131 0.97 -11.67 5.14
CA ASN A 131 -0.47 -11.55 4.90
C ASN A 131 -0.77 -10.68 3.68
N GLY A 132 -0.09 -9.53 3.55
CA GLY A 132 -0.21 -8.68 2.37
C GLY A 132 0.21 -9.39 1.09
N CYS A 133 1.32 -10.10 1.12
CA CYS A 133 1.79 -10.92 -0.01
C CYS A 133 0.79 -12.00 -0.42
N LYS A 134 0.16 -12.67 0.54
CA LYS A 134 -0.92 -13.66 0.25
C LYS A 134 -2.13 -13.01 -0.41
N LYS A 135 -2.57 -11.83 0.07
CA LYS A 135 -3.70 -11.09 -0.50
C LYS A 135 -3.44 -10.63 -1.94
N SER A 136 -2.19 -10.25 -2.25
CA SER A 136 -1.80 -9.81 -3.59
C SER A 136 -1.40 -10.96 -4.53
N GLY A 137 -1.29 -12.20 -4.03
CA GLY A 137 -0.78 -13.34 -4.80
C GLY A 137 0.73 -13.29 -5.08
N CYS A 138 1.48 -12.50 -4.32
CA CYS A 138 2.91 -12.26 -4.45
C CYS A 138 3.68 -13.14 -3.44
N ALA A 139 4.87 -13.65 -3.80
CA ALA A 139 5.68 -14.43 -2.89
C ALA A 139 6.67 -13.56 -2.12
N LEU A 140 6.69 -13.62 -0.79
CA LEU A 140 7.78 -13.03 0.01
C LEU A 140 8.99 -13.97 -0.07
N VAL A 141 9.97 -13.60 -0.90
CA VAL A 141 11.08 -14.51 -1.24
C VAL A 141 12.37 -14.24 -0.45
N GLY A 142 12.43 -13.13 0.28
CA GLY A 142 13.58 -12.73 1.07
C GLY A 142 13.42 -11.33 1.61
N GLY A 143 14.46 -10.85 2.28
CA GLY A 143 14.50 -9.52 2.88
C GLY A 143 15.78 -9.33 3.68
N GLU A 144 15.87 -8.22 4.41
CA GLU A 144 16.98 -7.90 5.30
C GLU A 144 16.46 -7.33 6.62
N MET A 145 17.12 -7.66 7.70
CA MET A 145 16.88 -7.08 9.04
C MET A 145 18.18 -6.51 9.57
N ALA A 146 18.23 -5.21 9.79
CA ALA A 146 19.44 -4.54 10.24
C ALA A 146 19.21 -3.74 11.52
N GLU A 147 20.00 -4.05 12.57
CA GLU A 147 20.06 -3.23 13.76
C GLU A 147 20.91 -1.98 13.53
N HIS A 148 20.42 -0.84 14.00
CA HIS A 148 21.05 0.46 13.86
C HIS A 148 21.33 1.10 15.23
N PRO A 149 22.16 0.47 16.11
CA PRO A 149 22.46 1.03 17.42
C PRO A 149 23.20 2.37 17.28
N GLY A 150 22.75 3.38 18.03
CA GLY A 150 23.29 4.73 17.96
C GLY A 150 22.85 5.59 16.77
N VAL A 151 22.09 5.02 15.82
CA VAL A 151 21.47 5.73 14.69
C VAL A 151 19.97 5.88 14.92
N MET A 152 19.32 4.81 15.40
CA MET A 152 17.90 4.78 15.75
C MET A 152 17.72 4.58 17.26
N ASN A 153 16.62 5.09 17.83
CA ASN A 153 16.26 4.71 19.21
C ASN A 153 15.88 3.23 19.28
N PRO A 154 16.02 2.57 20.45
CA PRO A 154 15.79 1.12 20.54
C PRO A 154 14.42 0.63 20.08
N ASP A 155 13.38 1.46 20.19
CA ASP A 155 12.03 1.12 19.81
C ASP A 155 11.64 1.58 18.39
N ASP A 156 12.50 2.39 17.76
CA ASP A 156 12.27 2.89 16.41
C ASP A 156 12.55 1.82 15.37
N TYR A 157 11.75 1.82 14.31
CA TYR A 157 11.97 1.02 13.11
C TYR A 157 11.44 1.74 11.87
N ASP A 158 11.97 1.35 10.71
CA ASP A 158 11.47 1.76 9.41
C ASP A 158 11.39 0.55 8.48
N LEU A 159 10.47 0.61 7.51
CA LEU A 159 10.17 -0.47 6.60
C LEU A 159 10.27 0.02 5.16
N ALA A 160 10.97 -0.74 4.33
CA ALA A 160 10.95 -0.56 2.88
C ALA A 160 10.60 -1.89 2.20
N GLY A 161 9.74 -1.82 1.18
CA GLY A 161 9.33 -2.94 0.37
C GLY A 161 9.80 -2.79 -1.07
N PHE A 162 10.02 -3.92 -1.73
CA PHE A 162 10.41 -4.02 -3.14
C PHE A 162 9.58 -5.10 -3.80
N VAL A 163 8.85 -4.75 -4.82
CA VAL A 163 8.06 -5.69 -5.61
C VAL A 163 8.60 -5.78 -7.03
N VAL A 164 8.55 -6.98 -7.58
CA VAL A 164 8.76 -7.21 -9.01
C VAL A 164 7.52 -7.92 -9.55
N GLY A 165 6.95 -7.36 -10.59
CA GLY A 165 5.83 -7.90 -11.36
C GLY A 165 6.21 -8.15 -12.82
N VAL A 166 5.29 -8.76 -13.55
CA VAL A 166 5.42 -9.00 -14.99
C VAL A 166 4.14 -8.67 -15.73
N VAL A 167 4.28 -8.12 -16.92
CA VAL A 167 3.19 -7.91 -17.87
C VAL A 167 3.65 -8.27 -19.27
N ASP A 168 2.77 -8.81 -20.09
CA ASP A 168 3.03 -8.96 -21.52
C ASP A 168 2.88 -7.60 -22.21
N ARG A 169 3.88 -7.12 -22.95
CA ARG A 169 3.86 -5.78 -23.56
C ARG A 169 2.57 -5.46 -24.30
N PRO A 170 1.99 -6.36 -25.13
CA PRO A 170 0.73 -6.09 -25.82
C PRO A 170 -0.48 -5.92 -24.88
N LYS A 171 -0.35 -6.33 -23.61
CA LYS A 171 -1.40 -6.26 -22.59
C LYS A 171 -1.19 -5.14 -21.58
N MET A 172 -0.18 -4.30 -21.80
CA MET A 172 0.03 -3.13 -20.93
C MET A 172 -1.13 -2.16 -21.07
N ILE A 173 -1.65 -1.70 -19.94
CA ILE A 173 -2.66 -0.65 -19.86
C ILE A 173 -2.01 0.67 -19.42
N GLY A 174 -2.72 1.78 -19.62
CA GLY A 174 -2.22 3.10 -19.22
C GLY A 174 -2.75 4.23 -20.08
N PRO A 175 -2.17 5.43 -19.98
CA PRO A 175 -2.66 6.65 -20.65
C PRO A 175 -2.89 6.52 -22.16
N HIS A 176 -2.16 5.63 -22.82
CA HIS A 176 -2.26 5.43 -24.28
C HIS A 176 -3.59 4.80 -24.74
N LEU A 177 -4.36 4.22 -23.80
CA LEU A 177 -5.68 3.63 -24.07
C LEU A 177 -6.84 4.56 -23.68
N VAL A 178 -6.56 5.66 -22.96
CA VAL A 178 -7.61 6.56 -22.43
C VAL A 178 -8.06 7.55 -23.51
N HIS A 179 -9.38 7.73 -23.60
CA HIS A 179 -10.02 8.60 -24.59
C HIS A 179 -10.99 9.59 -23.94
N GLU A 180 -11.33 10.66 -24.67
CA GLU A 180 -12.45 11.53 -24.33
C GLU A 180 -13.75 10.73 -24.33
N GLY A 181 -14.55 10.84 -23.25
CA GLY A 181 -15.78 10.09 -23.05
C GLY A 181 -15.64 8.86 -22.16
N ASP A 182 -14.41 8.42 -21.84
CA ASP A 182 -14.21 7.33 -20.91
C ASP A 182 -14.79 7.66 -19.52
N VAL A 183 -15.29 6.64 -18.83
CA VAL A 183 -15.82 6.74 -17.47
C VAL A 183 -14.73 6.45 -16.46
N ILE A 184 -14.75 7.19 -15.35
CA ILE A 184 -13.83 7.00 -14.23
C ILE A 184 -14.61 6.34 -13.10
N LEU A 185 -14.19 5.13 -12.72
CA LEU A 185 -14.70 4.40 -11.57
C LEU A 185 -13.75 4.56 -10.38
N GLY A 186 -14.29 4.57 -9.17
CA GLY A 186 -13.54 4.51 -7.92
C GLY A 186 -13.72 3.17 -7.23
N LEU A 187 -12.67 2.67 -6.59
CA LEU A 187 -12.74 1.57 -5.63
C LEU A 187 -12.58 2.13 -4.21
N PRO A 188 -13.45 1.72 -3.27
CA PRO A 188 -13.43 2.25 -1.90
C PRO A 188 -12.09 2.03 -1.21
N SER A 189 -11.63 3.03 -0.44
CA SER A 189 -10.55 2.87 0.51
C SER A 189 -11.06 2.33 1.84
N SER A 190 -10.21 1.63 2.60
CA SER A 190 -10.52 1.19 3.96
C SER A 190 -10.50 2.33 4.98
N GLY A 191 -9.92 3.46 4.63
CA GLY A 191 -9.67 4.61 5.49
C GLY A 191 -8.59 5.51 4.88
N ILE A 192 -7.71 6.03 5.71
CA ILE A 192 -6.62 6.93 5.29
C ILE A 192 -5.58 6.20 4.43
N HIS A 193 -5.50 4.87 4.54
CA HIS A 193 -4.43 4.01 3.98
C HIS A 193 -3.08 4.28 4.66
N SER A 194 -2.04 4.69 3.89
CA SER A 194 -0.70 4.95 4.43
C SER A 194 -0.17 6.35 4.09
N ASN A 195 -1.00 7.24 3.55
CA ASN A 195 -0.61 8.59 3.12
C ASN A 195 -1.28 9.66 3.96
N GLY A 196 -0.66 10.85 4.07
CA GLY A 196 -1.19 11.96 4.85
C GLY A 196 -0.94 11.85 6.36
N TYR A 197 -0.22 10.84 6.83
CA TYR A 197 -0.05 10.55 8.26
C TYR A 197 0.74 11.60 9.04
N SER A 198 1.57 12.41 8.40
CA SER A 198 2.20 13.55 9.07
C SER A 198 1.16 14.55 9.58
N LEU A 199 0.10 14.81 8.79
CA LEU A 199 -1.02 15.65 9.20
C LEU A 199 -1.91 14.93 10.23
N VAL A 200 -2.27 13.67 9.96
CA VAL A 200 -3.07 12.84 10.90
C VAL A 200 -2.48 12.84 12.30
N ARG A 201 -1.16 12.60 12.43
CA ARG A 201 -0.46 12.64 13.71
C ARG A 201 -0.64 13.96 14.40
N LYS A 202 -0.51 15.06 13.67
CA LYS A 202 -0.62 16.41 14.23
C LYS A 202 -2.02 16.75 14.72
N VAL A 203 -3.06 16.36 13.98
CA VAL A 203 -4.44 16.80 14.28
C VAL A 203 -5.27 15.77 15.06
N ALA A 204 -4.92 14.49 14.98
CA ALA A 204 -5.70 13.42 15.58
C ALA A 204 -4.98 12.72 16.75
N ILE A 205 -3.63 12.78 16.83
CA ILE A 205 -2.84 11.99 17.79
C ILE A 205 -2.12 12.87 18.82
N GLU A 206 -1.43 13.91 18.37
CA GLU A 206 -0.61 14.76 19.27
C GLU A 206 -1.40 15.27 20.47
N GLY A 207 -0.81 15.13 21.66
CA GLY A 207 -1.39 15.60 22.92
C GLY A 207 -2.44 14.67 23.55
N LYS A 208 -2.73 13.53 22.92
CA LYS A 208 -3.66 12.52 23.49
C LYS A 208 -2.90 11.36 24.13
N THR A 209 -3.46 10.82 25.18
CA THR A 209 -3.01 9.56 25.80
C THR A 209 -3.49 8.36 25.01
N VAL A 210 -2.87 7.18 25.18
CA VAL A 210 -3.31 5.93 24.54
C VAL A 210 -4.76 5.62 24.94
N GLU A 211 -5.17 5.82 26.19
CA GLU A 211 -6.54 5.60 26.65
C GLU A 211 -7.55 6.50 25.90
N GLU A 212 -7.21 7.77 25.66
CA GLU A 212 -8.05 8.69 24.88
C GLU A 212 -8.13 8.26 23.41
N LEU A 213 -7.04 7.75 22.83
CA LEU A 213 -7.00 7.25 21.46
C LEU A 213 -7.82 5.95 21.28
N GLU A 214 -7.89 5.11 22.31
CA GLU A 214 -8.66 3.86 22.31
C GLU A 214 -10.12 4.04 22.71
N THR A 215 -10.51 5.24 23.15
CA THR A 215 -11.90 5.54 23.49
C THR A 215 -12.75 5.71 22.24
N PRO A 216 -13.91 4.99 22.11
CA PRO A 216 -14.82 5.14 20.97
C PRO A 216 -15.35 6.58 20.82
N LEU A 217 -15.41 7.08 19.60
CA LEU A 217 -15.89 8.41 19.26
C LEU A 217 -17.17 8.34 18.42
N PRO A 218 -18.24 9.07 18.81
CA PRO A 218 -19.48 9.15 18.02
C PRO A 218 -19.25 9.64 16.58
N GLU A 219 -18.32 10.57 16.39
CA GLU A 219 -17.95 11.16 15.09
C GLU A 219 -17.31 10.13 14.13
N LEU A 220 -16.78 9.02 14.67
CA LEU A 220 -16.24 7.90 13.92
C LEU A 220 -17.23 6.71 13.84
N GLY A 221 -18.51 6.96 14.11
CA GLY A 221 -19.52 5.88 14.13
C GLY A 221 -19.36 4.90 15.29
N GLY A 222 -18.68 5.30 16.37
CA GLY A 222 -18.39 4.47 17.54
C GLY A 222 -17.07 3.71 17.46
N GLU A 223 -16.25 3.94 16.45
CA GLU A 223 -14.88 3.44 16.38
C GLU A 223 -13.93 4.35 17.16
N SER A 224 -12.81 3.82 17.66
CA SER A 224 -11.77 4.62 18.29
C SER A 224 -10.84 5.27 17.25
N LEU A 225 -10.17 6.37 17.63
CA LEU A 225 -9.12 6.95 16.79
C LEU A 225 -8.01 5.92 16.50
N ALA A 226 -7.60 5.16 17.53
CA ALA A 226 -6.58 4.13 17.39
C ALA A 226 -6.94 3.08 16.32
N ASP A 227 -8.19 2.59 16.31
CA ASP A 227 -8.64 1.60 15.32
C ASP A 227 -8.75 2.22 13.93
N ALA A 228 -9.35 3.41 13.83
CA ALA A 228 -9.56 4.09 12.55
C ALA A 228 -8.24 4.45 11.85
N VAL A 229 -7.22 4.95 12.57
CA VAL A 229 -5.92 5.32 11.98
C VAL A 229 -5.00 4.12 11.75
N MET A 230 -5.20 3.00 12.46
CA MET A 230 -4.41 1.78 12.28
C MET A 230 -5.05 0.79 11.32
N ARG A 231 -6.19 1.12 10.74
CA ARG A 231 -6.82 0.26 9.72
C ARG A 231 -5.85 0.01 8.58
N PRO A 232 -5.63 -1.27 8.16
CA PRO A 232 -4.69 -1.57 7.09
C PRO A 232 -5.18 -1.03 5.75
N THR A 233 -4.25 -0.66 4.90
CA THR A 233 -4.49 -0.28 3.50
C THR A 233 -5.13 -1.44 2.75
N THR A 234 -6.18 -1.14 1.98
CA THR A 234 -6.77 -2.12 1.06
C THR A 234 -5.74 -2.52 0.01
N ILE A 235 -5.57 -3.81 -0.22
CA ILE A 235 -4.74 -4.35 -1.31
C ILE A 235 -5.64 -4.65 -2.49
N TYR A 236 -5.44 -3.95 -3.61
CA TYR A 236 -6.24 -4.09 -4.83
C TYR A 236 -5.64 -5.09 -5.81
N ALA A 237 -4.32 -5.25 -5.80
CA ALA A 237 -3.55 -5.96 -6.80
C ALA A 237 -4.08 -7.36 -7.10
N GLY A 238 -4.38 -8.17 -6.09
CA GLY A 238 -4.85 -9.55 -6.30
C GLY A 238 -6.14 -9.63 -7.12
N GLY A 239 -7.13 -8.82 -6.75
CA GLY A 239 -8.42 -8.77 -7.44
C GLY A 239 -8.32 -8.11 -8.83
N LEU A 240 -7.55 -7.03 -8.97
CA LEU A 240 -7.37 -6.35 -10.25
C LEU A 240 -6.63 -7.23 -11.26
N VAL A 241 -5.60 -7.95 -10.84
CA VAL A 241 -4.92 -8.95 -11.69
C VAL A 241 -5.88 -10.05 -12.12
N ALA A 242 -6.76 -10.51 -11.23
CA ALA A 242 -7.77 -11.52 -11.57
C ALA A 242 -8.78 -10.99 -12.60
N ALA A 243 -9.28 -9.76 -12.44
CA ALA A 243 -10.16 -9.10 -13.40
C ALA A 243 -9.50 -8.93 -14.77
N LEU A 244 -8.25 -8.44 -14.81
CA LEU A 244 -7.49 -8.32 -16.07
C LEU A 244 -7.25 -9.66 -16.76
N LYS A 245 -6.98 -10.72 -16.00
CA LYS A 245 -6.84 -12.10 -16.54
C LYS A 245 -8.16 -12.65 -17.06
N ALA A 246 -9.29 -12.24 -16.50
CA ALA A 246 -10.62 -12.58 -17.00
C ALA A 246 -10.98 -11.81 -18.30
N GLY A 247 -10.27 -10.73 -18.58
CA GLY A 247 -10.44 -9.94 -19.80
C GLY A 247 -11.14 -8.61 -19.60
N ALA A 248 -11.25 -8.13 -18.32
CA ALA A 248 -11.86 -6.84 -18.02
C ALA A 248 -11.29 -5.72 -18.91
N PRO A 249 -12.12 -4.99 -19.67
CA PRO A 249 -11.69 -4.00 -20.65
C PRO A 249 -11.31 -2.65 -19.97
N ILE A 250 -10.23 -2.69 -19.20
CA ILE A 250 -9.71 -1.54 -18.45
C ILE A 250 -8.68 -0.80 -19.31
N HIS A 251 -8.85 0.51 -19.48
CA HIS A 251 -7.91 1.37 -20.19
C HIS A 251 -6.73 1.79 -19.35
N ALA A 252 -6.99 2.28 -18.12
CA ALA A 252 -5.96 2.73 -17.20
C ALA A 252 -6.43 2.63 -15.75
N MET A 253 -5.47 2.67 -14.83
CA MET A 253 -5.71 2.72 -13.38
C MET A 253 -4.80 3.76 -12.74
N ALA A 254 -5.20 4.28 -11.56
CA ALA A 254 -4.32 5.08 -10.72
C ALA A 254 -4.49 4.68 -9.25
N HIS A 255 -3.40 4.31 -8.61
CA HIS A 255 -3.33 4.10 -7.16
C HIS A 255 -3.32 5.46 -6.45
N ILE A 256 -4.29 5.69 -5.57
CA ILE A 256 -4.48 6.99 -4.92
C ILE A 256 -3.68 7.02 -3.61
N THR A 257 -2.52 7.65 -3.66
CA THR A 257 -1.53 7.75 -2.58
C THR A 257 -1.26 9.20 -2.18
N GLY A 258 -0.03 9.56 -1.83
CA GLY A 258 0.37 10.93 -1.53
C GLY A 258 0.07 11.88 -2.70
N GLY A 259 -0.52 13.03 -2.43
CA GLY A 259 -1.05 13.93 -3.45
C GLY A 259 -2.54 13.71 -3.77
N GLY A 260 -3.17 12.69 -3.15
CA GLY A 260 -4.60 12.41 -3.28
C GLY A 260 -5.05 12.12 -4.70
N ILE A 261 -6.33 12.28 -4.98
CA ILE A 261 -6.90 12.04 -6.31
C ILE A 261 -6.27 12.99 -7.34
N THR A 262 -6.00 14.25 -6.96
CA THR A 262 -5.48 15.28 -7.86
C THR A 262 -4.15 14.92 -8.52
N GLU A 263 -3.18 14.42 -7.75
CA GLU A 263 -1.81 14.21 -8.21
C GLU A 263 -1.52 12.75 -8.61
N ASN A 264 -2.53 11.86 -8.48
CA ASN A 264 -2.37 10.45 -8.89
C ASN A 264 -3.21 10.11 -10.11
N LEU A 265 -4.48 10.53 -10.18
CA LEU A 265 -5.32 10.26 -11.34
C LEU A 265 -4.78 10.90 -12.63
N ASN A 266 -4.14 12.08 -12.54
CA ASN A 266 -3.51 12.72 -13.70
C ASN A 266 -2.42 11.86 -14.36
N ARG A 267 -1.77 10.96 -13.61
CA ARG A 267 -0.73 10.04 -14.12
C ARG A 267 -1.29 8.95 -15.04
N ALA A 268 -2.60 8.70 -14.96
CA ALA A 268 -3.33 7.77 -15.82
C ALA A 268 -3.89 8.43 -17.10
N LEU A 269 -3.70 9.75 -17.27
CA LEU A 269 -4.28 10.51 -18.38
C LEU A 269 -3.25 10.81 -19.49
N PRO A 270 -3.63 10.78 -20.76
CA PRO A 270 -2.82 11.35 -21.83
C PRO A 270 -2.89 12.88 -21.79
N SER A 271 -1.94 13.54 -22.44
CA SER A 271 -1.81 15.00 -22.42
C SER A 271 -2.94 15.79 -23.09
N ASN A 272 -3.91 15.13 -23.69
CA ASN A 272 -5.05 15.75 -24.40
C ASN A 272 -6.41 15.41 -23.75
N VAL A 273 -6.41 14.77 -22.57
CA VAL A 273 -7.63 14.37 -21.84
C VAL A 273 -7.52 14.81 -20.39
N ASP A 274 -8.55 15.48 -19.87
CA ASP A 274 -8.70 15.82 -18.45
C ASP A 274 -9.67 14.84 -17.79
N ALA A 275 -9.48 14.59 -16.48
CA ALA A 275 -10.47 13.93 -15.63
C ALA A 275 -11.34 14.99 -14.94
N VAL A 276 -12.66 14.85 -15.06
CA VAL A 276 -13.63 15.63 -14.28
C VAL A 276 -14.22 14.73 -13.20
N VAL A 277 -13.88 15.00 -11.95
CA VAL A 277 -14.31 14.19 -10.80
C VAL A 277 -15.50 14.88 -10.12
N ASP A 278 -16.57 14.11 -9.88
CA ASP A 278 -17.80 14.55 -9.22
C ASP A 278 -17.65 14.52 -7.70
N ARG A 279 -17.04 15.54 -7.13
CA ARG A 279 -16.91 15.62 -5.66
C ARG A 279 -18.18 16.15 -4.94
N GLY A 280 -19.22 16.45 -5.71
CA GLY A 280 -20.47 17.04 -5.21
C GLY A 280 -20.31 18.46 -4.68
N GLY A 281 -21.45 19.06 -4.34
CA GLY A 281 -21.48 20.40 -3.72
C GLY A 281 -21.45 20.31 -2.19
N ALA A 282 -22.43 20.95 -1.54
CA ALA A 282 -22.54 20.98 -0.08
C ALA A 282 -22.83 19.58 0.53
N ASP A 283 -23.39 18.66 -0.24
CA ASP A 283 -23.74 17.31 0.21
C ASP A 283 -22.58 16.32 0.07
N GLY A 284 -21.44 16.74 -0.50
CA GLY A 284 -20.26 15.90 -0.74
C GLY A 284 -20.40 14.97 -1.95
N PRO A 285 -19.43 14.06 -2.18
CA PRO A 285 -19.43 13.12 -3.29
C PRO A 285 -20.55 12.07 -3.16
N ALA A 286 -20.87 11.42 -4.28
CA ALA A 286 -21.86 10.35 -4.34
C ALA A 286 -21.39 9.01 -3.74
N TRP A 287 -20.14 8.94 -3.28
CA TRP A 287 -19.54 7.77 -2.62
C TRP A 287 -19.23 8.04 -1.15
N ASP A 288 -19.02 6.97 -0.39
CA ASP A 288 -18.74 7.08 1.04
C ASP A 288 -17.29 7.52 1.29
N VAL A 289 -17.12 8.61 2.03
CA VAL A 289 -15.82 9.03 2.57
C VAL A 289 -15.69 8.46 3.99
N PRO A 290 -14.65 7.69 4.30
CA PRO A 290 -14.45 7.16 5.64
C PRO A 290 -14.46 8.26 6.71
N PRO A 291 -15.20 8.09 7.83
CA PRO A 291 -15.38 9.15 8.85
C PRO A 291 -14.07 9.70 9.41
N ILE A 292 -13.02 8.89 9.47
CA ILE A 292 -11.70 9.33 9.93
C ILE A 292 -11.08 10.39 9.00
N ILE A 293 -11.34 10.33 7.69
CA ILE A 293 -10.86 11.34 6.74
C ILE A 293 -11.57 12.66 7.02
N ASP A 294 -12.90 12.64 7.13
CA ASP A 294 -13.70 13.82 7.48
C ASP A 294 -13.29 14.43 8.83
N TYR A 295 -13.02 13.57 9.81
CA TYR A 295 -12.50 13.99 11.11
C TYR A 295 -11.19 14.78 10.94
N CYS A 296 -10.23 14.24 10.20
CA CYS A 296 -8.93 14.86 9.98
C CYS A 296 -9.05 16.17 9.17
N VAL A 297 -9.88 16.18 8.12
CA VAL A 297 -10.16 17.37 7.30
C VAL A 297 -10.72 18.51 8.16
N LYS A 298 -11.72 18.23 8.99
CA LYS A 298 -12.32 19.20 9.92
C LYS A 298 -11.33 19.68 10.97
N ALA A 299 -10.59 18.74 11.60
CA ALA A 299 -9.61 19.09 12.63
C ALA A 299 -8.46 19.95 12.11
N ALA A 300 -8.06 19.74 10.85
CA ALA A 300 -7.03 20.53 10.18
C ALA A 300 -7.56 21.83 9.56
N GLY A 301 -8.88 21.98 9.40
CA GLY A 301 -9.49 23.11 8.71
C GLY A 301 -9.15 23.18 7.22
N LEU A 302 -9.00 22.02 6.55
CA LEU A 302 -8.65 21.97 5.12
C LEU A 302 -9.84 22.45 4.26
N THR A 303 -9.49 23.18 3.21
CA THR A 303 -10.42 23.44 2.09
C THR A 303 -10.65 22.13 1.30
N PRO A 304 -11.74 22.02 0.51
CA PRO A 304 -11.97 20.85 -0.34
C PRO A 304 -10.77 20.55 -1.26
N ASP A 305 -10.16 21.55 -1.89
CA ASP A 305 -9.02 21.35 -2.78
C ASP A 305 -7.79 20.83 -2.04
N GLU A 306 -7.55 21.27 -0.81
CA GLU A 306 -6.47 20.75 0.04
C GLU A 306 -6.76 19.32 0.49
N ALA A 307 -8.02 18.99 0.83
CA ALA A 307 -8.41 17.66 1.23
C ALA A 307 -8.16 16.63 0.11
N TYR A 308 -8.57 16.94 -1.13
CA TYR A 308 -8.40 16.09 -2.30
C TYR A 308 -6.95 15.98 -2.80
N LYS A 309 -6.05 16.81 -2.29
CA LYS A 309 -4.58 16.71 -2.48
C LYS A 309 -3.88 16.00 -1.33
N THR A 310 -4.50 15.95 -0.15
CA THR A 310 -3.88 15.40 1.05
C THR A 310 -4.28 13.94 1.29
N PHE A 311 -5.57 13.64 1.09
CA PHE A 311 -6.18 12.35 1.40
C PHE A 311 -6.77 11.69 0.14
N ASN A 312 -7.00 10.38 0.24
CA ASN A 312 -7.65 9.60 -0.81
C ASN A 312 -9.15 9.88 -0.95
N MET A 313 -9.75 10.59 -0.01
CA MET A 313 -11.19 10.96 0.03
C MET A 313 -12.14 9.78 -0.22
N GLY A 314 -11.80 8.59 0.28
CA GLY A 314 -12.60 7.38 0.12
C GLY A 314 -12.29 6.55 -1.13
N VAL A 315 -11.38 6.99 -1.98
CA VAL A 315 -10.98 6.30 -3.22
C VAL A 315 -9.55 5.81 -3.09
N GLY A 316 -9.33 4.50 -3.05
CA GLY A 316 -7.97 3.95 -2.97
C GLY A 316 -7.38 3.59 -4.34
N MET A 317 -8.23 3.24 -5.30
CA MET A 317 -7.85 2.98 -6.69
C MET A 317 -8.89 3.59 -7.63
N SER A 318 -8.46 4.24 -8.69
CA SER A 318 -9.35 4.64 -9.78
C SER A 318 -9.12 3.79 -11.02
N ILE A 319 -10.19 3.51 -11.76
CA ILE A 319 -10.23 2.69 -12.97
C ILE A 319 -10.83 3.52 -14.09
N ILE A 320 -10.25 3.49 -15.28
CA ILE A 320 -10.77 4.17 -16.47
C ILE A 320 -11.13 3.13 -17.52
N CYS A 321 -12.34 3.21 -18.09
CA CYS A 321 -12.83 2.31 -19.11
C CYS A 321 -13.78 3.00 -20.11
N ASP A 322 -14.05 2.37 -21.23
CA ASP A 322 -15.04 2.85 -22.20
C ASP A 322 -16.45 2.90 -21.55
N PRO A 323 -17.30 3.90 -21.86
CA PRO A 323 -18.65 3.99 -21.29
C PRO A 323 -19.54 2.80 -21.64
N ASN A 324 -19.28 2.08 -22.75
CA ASN A 324 -20.02 0.88 -23.11
C ASN A 324 -19.62 -0.36 -22.28
N ASP A 325 -18.46 -0.32 -21.65
CA ASP A 325 -17.88 -1.46 -20.91
C ASP A 325 -18.05 -1.31 -19.39
N VAL A 326 -18.64 -0.23 -18.90
CA VAL A 326 -18.79 0.07 -17.46
C VAL A 326 -19.47 -1.07 -16.71
N ASP A 327 -20.55 -1.62 -17.25
CA ASP A 327 -21.29 -2.69 -16.59
C ASP A 327 -20.44 -3.97 -16.49
N GLU A 328 -19.72 -4.34 -17.55
CA GLU A 328 -18.83 -5.51 -17.58
C GLU A 328 -17.67 -5.32 -16.60
N VAL A 329 -17.00 -4.17 -16.63
CA VAL A 329 -15.91 -3.86 -15.67
C VAL A 329 -16.41 -3.89 -14.23
N CYS A 330 -17.60 -3.32 -13.96
CA CYS A 330 -18.19 -3.37 -12.61
C CYS A 330 -18.51 -4.79 -12.17
N GLU A 331 -19.09 -5.64 -13.04
CA GLU A 331 -19.37 -7.04 -12.75
C GLU A 331 -18.08 -7.82 -12.42
N ASP A 332 -17.02 -7.64 -13.20
CA ASP A 332 -15.72 -8.25 -12.98
C ASP A 332 -15.11 -7.81 -11.64
N LEU A 333 -15.18 -6.52 -11.32
CA LEU A 333 -14.66 -5.99 -10.06
C LEU A 333 -15.48 -6.48 -8.85
N VAL A 334 -16.80 -6.54 -8.97
CA VAL A 334 -17.69 -7.10 -7.92
C VAL A 334 -17.41 -8.58 -7.70
N ALA A 335 -17.13 -9.35 -8.76
CA ALA A 335 -16.74 -10.75 -8.64
C ALA A 335 -15.43 -10.94 -7.87
N GLN A 336 -14.56 -9.93 -7.83
CA GLN A 336 -13.34 -9.89 -7.02
C GLN A 336 -13.57 -9.31 -5.60
N GLY A 337 -14.80 -8.98 -5.24
CA GLY A 337 -15.16 -8.48 -3.92
C GLY A 337 -15.02 -6.96 -3.74
N PHE A 338 -14.83 -6.21 -4.81
CA PHE A 338 -14.85 -4.75 -4.78
C PHE A 338 -16.27 -4.19 -4.89
N ALA A 339 -16.44 -2.92 -4.52
CA ALA A 339 -17.68 -2.17 -4.67
C ALA A 339 -17.41 -0.92 -5.53
N PRO A 340 -17.25 -1.07 -6.87
CA PRO A 340 -16.95 0.05 -7.73
C PRO A 340 -18.12 1.05 -7.78
N PHE A 341 -17.79 2.32 -7.96
CA PHE A 341 -18.76 3.41 -8.17
C PHE A 341 -18.24 4.38 -9.23
N VAL A 342 -19.16 5.02 -9.95
CA VAL A 342 -18.79 6.07 -10.90
C VAL A 342 -18.37 7.32 -10.12
N MET A 343 -17.18 7.83 -10.39
CA MET A 343 -16.66 9.04 -9.75
C MET A 343 -16.41 10.20 -10.71
N GLY A 344 -16.53 10.00 -12.01
CA GLY A 344 -16.30 11.04 -12.99
C GLY A 344 -16.21 10.55 -14.42
N GLU A 345 -15.72 11.42 -15.28
CA GLU A 345 -15.56 11.17 -16.72
C GLU A 345 -14.30 11.84 -17.28
N CYS A 346 -13.83 11.31 -18.39
CA CYS A 346 -12.73 11.86 -19.17
C CYS A 346 -13.27 12.84 -20.23
N VAL A 347 -12.71 14.04 -20.28
CA VAL A 347 -13.10 15.09 -21.24
C VAL A 347 -11.88 15.57 -22.04
N LYS A 348 -12.10 16.26 -23.13
CA LYS A 348 -11.01 16.91 -23.85
C LYS A 348 -10.29 17.91 -22.92
N GLY A 349 -8.95 17.86 -22.86
CA GLY A 349 -8.21 18.67 -21.92
C GLY A 349 -6.71 18.72 -22.17
N GLU A 350 -5.93 18.78 -21.06
CA GLU A 350 -4.48 18.96 -21.04
C GLU A 350 -3.76 18.00 -20.06
N GLY A 351 -4.41 16.91 -19.64
CA GLY A 351 -3.87 15.92 -18.66
C GLY A 351 -4.07 16.34 -17.22
N LYS A 352 -5.14 17.08 -16.91
CA LYS A 352 -5.41 17.61 -15.57
C LYS A 352 -6.59 16.90 -14.91
N VAL A 353 -6.61 16.96 -13.58
CA VAL A 353 -7.77 16.57 -12.77
C VAL A 353 -8.50 17.82 -12.33
N THR A 354 -9.79 17.89 -12.60
CA THR A 354 -10.69 18.98 -12.22
C THR A 354 -11.88 18.43 -11.46
N TYR A 355 -12.59 19.29 -10.75
CA TYR A 355 -13.69 18.90 -9.86
C TYR A 355 -14.96 19.69 -10.17
N ARG A 356 -16.10 19.01 -10.10
CA ARG A 356 -17.42 19.65 -10.18
C ARG A 356 -18.32 19.20 -9.04
#